data_51a83dd6757431f10e0f52ea1d6f382d
#
_entry.id   51a83dd6757431f10e0f52ea1d6f382d
#
_cell.length_a   1.000
_cell.length_b   1.000
_cell.length_c   1.000
_cell.angle_alpha   90.00
_cell.angle_beta   90.00
_cell.angle_gamma   90.00
#
_symmetry.space_group_name_H-M   'P 1'
#
loop_
_entity.id
_entity.type
_entity.pdbx_description
1 polymer ?
#
loop_
_entity_poly.entity_id
_entity_poly.type
_entity_poly.pdbx_seq_one_letter_code
_entity_poly.pdbx_strand_id
1 'polypeptide(L)'
;MADVLVVYPSGKDFDLKYYTEKHMPLVTEKWTQHGLKSYTILQFQEGAPYQVQATLRWGSVEEFDKAAASEVAAEIFGDIKNFYSGDPIILKGKIVSTG
;
A
#
# COMPACT_ATOMS: atom_id res chain seq x y z
N MET A 1 -0.43 16.59 -5.45
CA MET A 1 -0.12 15.16 -5.39
C MET A 1 0.14 14.70 -3.96
N ALA A 2 -0.22 13.48 -3.65
CA ALA A 2 -0.03 12.90 -2.35
C ALA A 2 0.52 11.48 -2.48
N ASP A 3 1.29 11.04 -1.49
CA ASP A 3 1.73 9.66 -1.39
C ASP A 3 1.15 9.04 -0.12
N VAL A 4 0.71 7.81 -0.25
CA VAL A 4 0.30 6.98 0.88
C VAL A 4 1.31 5.85 0.99
N LEU A 5 1.90 5.71 2.17
CA LEU A 5 2.89 4.67 2.43
C LEU A 5 2.23 3.57 3.25
N VAL A 6 2.36 2.34 2.79
CA VAL A 6 1.91 1.17 3.54
C VAL A 6 3.16 0.40 3.89
N VAL A 7 3.52 0.41 5.17
CA VAL A 7 4.81 -0.09 5.64
C VAL A 7 4.59 -1.33 6.49
N TYR A 8 5.32 -2.39 6.20
CA TYR A 8 5.18 -3.68 6.87
C TYR A 8 6.36 -3.95 7.79
N PRO A 9 6.16 -3.89 9.11
CA PRO A 9 7.24 -4.17 10.08
C PRO A 9 7.89 -5.54 9.89
N SER A 10 9.19 -5.61 10.19
CA SER A 10 9.95 -6.86 10.19
C SER A 10 9.53 -7.73 11.37
N GLY A 11 9.90 -9.02 11.32
CA GLY A 11 9.61 -9.95 12.42
C GLY A 11 8.34 -10.77 12.23
N LYS A 12 7.61 -10.54 11.15
CA LYS A 12 6.43 -11.33 10.78
C LYS A 12 6.63 -11.88 9.38
N ASP A 13 5.95 -12.98 9.08
CA ASP A 13 6.04 -13.58 7.74
C ASP A 13 5.40 -12.67 6.70
N PHE A 14 6.07 -12.53 5.56
CA PHE A 14 5.58 -11.75 4.45
C PHE A 14 5.78 -12.53 3.14
N ASP A 15 4.70 -12.85 2.46
CA ASP A 15 4.74 -13.57 1.18
C ASP A 15 4.84 -12.55 0.04
N LEU A 16 6.08 -12.22 -0.33
CA LEU A 16 6.34 -11.21 -1.36
C LEU A 16 5.77 -11.63 -2.72
N LYS A 17 5.83 -12.91 -3.05
CA LYS A 17 5.31 -13.41 -4.32
C LYS A 17 3.79 -13.21 -4.42
N TYR A 18 3.05 -13.59 -3.38
CA TYR A 18 1.62 -13.33 -3.31
C TYR A 18 1.33 -11.84 -3.41
N TYR A 19 2.08 -11.04 -2.68
CA TYR A 19 1.90 -9.59 -2.63
C TYR A 19 2.01 -8.96 -4.00
N THR A 20 3.06 -9.29 -4.76
CA THR A 20 3.30 -8.69 -6.08
C THR A 20 2.44 -9.31 -7.17
N GLU A 21 2.10 -10.59 -7.09
CA GLU A 21 1.36 -11.30 -8.14
C GLU A 21 -0.15 -11.30 -7.95
N LYS A 22 -0.64 -11.14 -6.71
CA LYS A 22 -2.07 -11.21 -6.39
C LYS A 22 -2.60 -9.94 -5.75
N HIS A 23 -1.94 -9.45 -4.68
CA HIS A 23 -2.45 -8.32 -3.92
C HIS A 23 -2.38 -7.00 -4.70
N MET A 24 -1.22 -6.66 -5.24
CA MET A 24 -1.05 -5.39 -5.95
C MET A 24 -1.87 -5.30 -7.23
N PRO A 25 -2.04 -6.38 -8.02
CA PRO A 25 -3.01 -6.35 -9.12
C PRO A 25 -4.44 -6.10 -8.65
N LEU A 26 -4.85 -6.65 -7.50
CA LEU A 26 -6.16 -6.39 -6.91
C LEU A 26 -6.30 -4.91 -6.52
N VAL A 27 -5.29 -4.35 -5.87
CA VAL A 27 -5.27 -2.93 -5.50
C VAL A 27 -5.42 -2.05 -6.74
N THR A 28 -4.67 -2.35 -7.79
CA THR A 28 -4.70 -1.59 -9.05
C THR A 28 -6.09 -1.68 -9.69
N GLU A 29 -6.64 -2.87 -9.78
CA GLU A 29 -7.96 -3.09 -10.38
C GLU A 29 -9.05 -2.30 -9.65
N LYS A 30 -9.02 -2.32 -8.31
CA LYS A 30 -10.08 -1.72 -7.50
C LYS A 30 -9.92 -0.23 -7.30
N TRP A 31 -8.69 0.26 -7.17
CA TRP A 31 -8.45 1.66 -6.79
C TRP A 31 -8.07 2.60 -7.93
N THR A 32 -7.72 2.12 -9.12
CA THR A 32 -7.40 3.00 -10.25
C THR A 32 -8.57 3.94 -10.56
N GLN A 33 -9.78 3.41 -10.58
CA GLN A 33 -10.98 4.22 -10.83
C GLN A 33 -11.30 5.19 -9.69
N HIS A 34 -10.69 4.99 -8.50
CA HIS A 34 -10.87 5.88 -7.35
C HIS A 34 -9.76 6.91 -7.23
N GLY A 35 -8.81 6.94 -8.16
CA GLY A 35 -7.77 7.96 -8.18
C GLY A 35 -6.35 7.50 -7.97
N LEU A 36 -6.11 6.20 -7.77
CA LEU A 36 -4.74 5.67 -7.69
C LEU A 36 -4.03 5.90 -9.02
N LYS A 37 -2.90 6.58 -9.00
CA LYS A 37 -2.16 6.94 -10.22
C LYS A 37 -1.00 5.99 -10.51
N SER A 38 -0.28 5.58 -9.49
CA SER A 38 0.87 4.68 -9.65
C SER A 38 1.27 4.13 -8.28
N TYR A 39 2.13 3.12 -8.28
CA TYR A 39 2.69 2.60 -7.05
C TYR A 39 4.11 2.11 -7.26
N THR A 40 4.86 2.04 -6.18
CA THR A 40 6.20 1.46 -6.15
C THR A 40 6.28 0.56 -4.92
N ILE A 41 6.83 -0.63 -5.09
CA ILE A 41 7.06 -1.55 -3.97
C ILE A 41 8.55 -1.60 -3.70
N LEU A 42 8.91 -1.33 -2.46
CA LEU A 42 10.30 -1.35 -2.00
C LEU A 42 10.48 -2.48 -0.99
N GLN A 43 11.45 -3.33 -1.21
CA GLN A 43 11.84 -4.34 -0.23
C GLN A 43 13.12 -3.84 0.46
N PHE A 44 13.04 -3.66 1.78
CA PHE A 44 14.19 -3.22 2.54
C PHE A 44 15.19 -4.36 2.71
N GLN A 45 16.47 -3.98 2.89
CA GLN A 45 17.50 -4.99 3.12
C GLN A 45 17.31 -5.65 4.48
N GLU A 46 17.85 -6.84 4.62
CA GLU A 46 17.77 -7.62 5.85
C GLU A 46 18.35 -6.84 7.03
N GLY A 47 17.67 -6.92 8.18
CA GLY A 47 18.08 -6.21 9.38
C GLY A 47 17.38 -4.88 9.59
N ALA A 48 16.67 -4.36 8.58
CA ALA A 48 15.90 -3.13 8.74
C ALA A 48 14.68 -3.36 9.63
N PRO A 49 14.16 -2.32 10.30
CA PRO A 49 12.97 -2.45 11.15
C PRO A 49 11.69 -2.72 10.37
N TYR A 50 11.71 -2.45 9.07
CA TYR A 50 10.59 -2.73 8.17
C TYR A 50 11.09 -3.59 7.02
N GLN A 51 10.22 -4.44 6.47
CA GLN A 51 10.64 -5.34 5.41
C GLN A 51 10.13 -4.94 4.02
N VAL A 52 8.93 -4.35 3.92
CA VAL A 52 8.35 -3.94 2.64
C VAL A 52 7.62 -2.62 2.82
N GLN A 53 7.67 -1.77 1.80
CA GLN A 53 6.91 -0.53 1.74
C GLN A 53 6.26 -0.39 0.38
N ALA A 54 4.95 -0.13 0.38
CA ALA A 54 4.26 0.32 -0.82
C ALA A 54 4.15 1.83 -0.77
N THR A 55 4.51 2.49 -1.87
CA THR A 55 4.25 3.92 -2.06
C THR A 55 3.15 4.04 -3.10
N LEU A 56 1.98 4.53 -2.70
CA LEU A 56 0.82 4.66 -3.56
C LEU A 56 0.63 6.15 -3.89
N ARG A 57 0.66 6.51 -5.17
CA ARG A 57 0.53 7.90 -5.61
C ARG A 57 -0.93 8.23 -5.91
N TRP A 58 -1.40 9.34 -5.35
CA TRP A 58 -2.77 9.84 -5.51
C TRP A 58 -2.74 11.31 -5.91
N GLY A 59 -3.87 11.83 -6.40
CA GLY A 59 -4.00 13.26 -6.67
C GLY A 59 -4.02 14.08 -5.38
N SER A 60 -4.60 13.52 -4.31
CA SER A 60 -4.67 14.16 -3.00
C SER A 60 -4.87 13.12 -1.90
N VAL A 61 -4.63 13.51 -0.66
CA VAL A 61 -4.93 12.65 0.50
C VAL A 61 -6.42 12.34 0.56
N GLU A 62 -7.26 13.31 0.22
CA GLU A 62 -8.72 13.17 0.24
C GLU A 62 -9.21 12.09 -0.73
N GLU A 63 -8.56 11.97 -1.90
CA GLU A 63 -8.89 10.91 -2.84
C GLU A 63 -8.60 9.53 -2.24
N PHE A 64 -7.46 9.38 -1.56
CA PHE A 64 -7.17 8.13 -0.86
C PHE A 64 -8.19 7.87 0.25
N ASP A 65 -8.53 8.88 1.04
CA ASP A 65 -9.49 8.70 2.13
C ASP A 65 -10.84 8.22 1.61
N LYS A 66 -11.29 8.74 0.47
CA LYS A 66 -12.53 8.27 -0.18
C LYS A 66 -12.38 6.83 -0.67
N ALA A 67 -11.25 6.50 -1.27
CA ALA A 67 -11.00 5.13 -1.76
C ALA A 67 -10.96 4.14 -0.59
N ALA A 68 -10.35 4.52 0.53
CA ALA A 68 -10.25 3.68 1.71
C ALA A 68 -11.61 3.47 2.40
N ALA A 69 -12.54 4.40 2.20
CA ALA A 69 -13.91 4.30 2.72
C ALA A 69 -14.87 3.65 1.73
N SER A 70 -14.43 3.32 0.53
CA SER A 70 -15.27 2.71 -0.50
C SER A 70 -15.56 1.24 -0.21
N GLU A 71 -16.57 0.70 -0.88
CA GLU A 71 -16.96 -0.71 -0.73
C GLU A 71 -15.82 -1.67 -1.11
N VAL A 72 -15.02 -1.31 -2.10
CA VAL A 72 -13.93 -2.17 -2.57
C VAL A 72 -12.75 -2.25 -1.61
N ALA A 73 -12.63 -1.28 -0.69
CA ALA A 73 -11.53 -1.25 0.26
C ALA A 73 -11.54 -2.44 1.21
N ALA A 74 -12.71 -2.94 1.57
CA ALA A 74 -12.82 -4.09 2.47
C ALA A 74 -12.14 -5.33 1.88
N GLU A 75 -12.24 -5.53 0.56
CA GLU A 75 -11.58 -6.64 -0.13
C GLU A 75 -10.06 -6.45 -0.11
N ILE A 76 -9.59 -5.23 -0.35
CA ILE A 76 -8.16 -4.91 -0.35
C ILE A 76 -7.56 -5.13 1.05
N PHE A 77 -8.15 -4.53 2.08
CA PHE A 77 -7.64 -4.67 3.45
C PHE A 77 -7.80 -6.08 3.98
N GLY A 78 -8.89 -6.76 3.63
CA GLY A 78 -9.12 -8.14 4.01
C GLY A 78 -8.13 -9.13 3.42
N ASP A 79 -7.49 -8.77 2.30
CA ASP A 79 -6.51 -9.63 1.64
C ASP A 79 -5.14 -9.62 2.32
N ILE A 80 -4.88 -8.65 3.20
CA ILE A 80 -3.57 -8.51 3.85
C ILE A 80 -3.18 -9.78 4.61
N LYS A 81 -4.12 -10.40 5.31
CA LYS A 81 -3.86 -11.64 6.07
C LYS A 81 -3.37 -12.79 5.21
N ASN A 82 -3.55 -12.72 3.89
CA ASN A 82 -3.10 -13.77 2.97
C ASN A 82 -1.61 -13.68 2.65
N PHE A 83 -0.96 -12.57 2.95
CA PHE A 83 0.48 -12.41 2.69
C PHE A 83 1.27 -11.88 3.90
N TYR A 84 0.60 -11.36 4.93
CA TYR A 84 1.28 -10.80 6.08
C TYR A 84 0.57 -11.19 7.37
N SER A 85 1.34 -11.63 8.37
CA SER A 85 0.79 -12.13 9.64
C SER A 85 0.64 -11.05 10.71
N GLY A 86 0.98 -9.79 10.39
CA GLY A 86 0.81 -8.66 11.30
C GLY A 86 -0.07 -7.59 10.70
N ASP A 87 0.06 -6.38 11.24
CA ASP A 87 -0.67 -5.21 10.74
C ASP A 87 0.30 -4.21 10.11
N PRO A 88 0.01 -3.70 8.91
CA PRO A 88 0.83 -2.64 8.31
C PRO A 88 0.59 -1.30 9.01
N ILE A 89 1.54 -0.39 8.81
CA ILE A 89 1.43 1.00 9.25
C ILE A 89 1.11 1.82 8.01
N ILE A 90 0.06 2.63 8.06
CA ILE A 90 -0.34 3.48 6.94
C ILE A 90 -0.01 4.92 7.28
N LEU A 91 0.80 5.55 6.43
CA LEU A 91 1.19 6.95 6.56
C LEU A 91 0.74 7.65 5.28
N LYS A 92 0.18 8.84 5.43
CA LYS A 92 -0.28 9.59 4.26
C LYS A 92 0.12 11.05 4.38
N GLY A 93 0.50 11.64 3.25
CA GLY A 93 0.93 13.02 3.24
C GLY A 93 0.92 13.61 1.85
N LYS A 94 0.95 14.93 1.77
CA LYS A 94 1.02 15.61 0.50
C LYS A 94 2.47 15.87 0.12
N ILE A 95 2.75 15.76 -1.19
CA ILE A 95 4.09 16.03 -1.71
C ILE A 95 4.28 17.54 -1.70
N VAL A 96 5.34 18.00 -1.04
CA VAL A 96 5.62 19.43 -0.91
C VAL A 96 6.78 19.88 -1.78
N SER A 97 7.57 18.95 -2.30
CA SER A 97 8.70 19.24 -3.18
C SER A 97 9.15 17.98 -3.90
N THR A 98 9.59 18.13 -5.14
CA THR A 98 10.22 17.05 -5.92
C THR A 98 11.46 17.61 -6.58
N GLY A 99 12.39 16.74 -6.88
CA GLY A 99 13.63 17.14 -7.56
C GLY A 99 13.97 16.25 -8.72
#